data_a84f8b05dd8ac03773d092bf5c1c76f5
#
_entry.id   a84f8b05dd8ac03773d092bf5c1c76f5
#
_cell.length_a   1.000
_cell.length_b   1.000
_cell.length_c   1.000
_cell.angle_alpha   90.00
_cell.angle_beta   90.00
_cell.angle_gamma   90.00
#
_symmetry.space_group_name_H-M   'P 1'
#
loop_
_entity.id
_entity.type
_entity.pdbx_description
1 polymer ?
#
loop_
_entity_poly.entity_id
_entity_poly.type
_entity_poly.pdbx_seq_one_letter_code
_entity_poly.pdbx_strand_id
1 'polypeptide(L)'
;ILKRSQPFSFHIAFFILLALLASAVSASAAGKKIIFDTDPGSDDALALMLALNSPELDVRAITVVPGNVTASQGLENALRMVSLANRCDIPVASGAQHPLFQKLITAEFWHGKNGLANVELPPGKCRVDARFGPDLIIQLIHAAPHEITLVPVGPLTNIALAVEKDPTIVPLVKEVILMGGSIKGGNVNAAAEANIYNDPEAARIVFQAGWPLTMVGLDVGDKPLFSQKYLDQLGQTHGPINDFIYAVAKYLINLSAQFGSPGTPMYDPMAVGVAIDSTLVKAPEMHVDVETRGEFTRGETVANRNGYIERNVLHGDHYVIEGVDKVTPNAKVCVDVEADRFLQLFVSRIRGK
;
A
#
# COMPACT_ATOMS: atom_id res chain seq x y z
N ILE A 1 -32.64 -73.00 -22.63
CA ILE A 1 -31.93 -71.95 -23.41
C ILE A 1 -31.78 -70.74 -22.50
N LEU A 2 -30.61 -70.63 -21.85
CA LEU A 2 -30.22 -69.54 -20.97
C LEU A 2 -29.50 -68.46 -21.78
N LYS A 3 -30.04 -67.24 -21.87
CA LYS A 3 -29.37 -66.08 -22.40
C LYS A 3 -28.48 -65.42 -21.32
N ARG A 4 -27.17 -65.42 -21.55
CA ARG A 4 -26.18 -64.64 -20.78
C ARG A 4 -26.36 -63.13 -21.07
N SER A 5 -26.66 -62.37 -20.03
CA SER A 5 -26.57 -60.91 -20.06
C SER A 5 -25.11 -60.47 -19.82
N GLN A 6 -24.59 -59.61 -20.69
CA GLN A 6 -23.24 -59.07 -20.59
C GLN A 6 -23.16 -57.90 -19.61
N PRO A 7 -22.10 -57.76 -18.79
CA PRO A 7 -21.90 -56.60 -17.91
C PRO A 7 -21.06 -55.52 -18.66
N PHE A 8 -21.68 -54.61 -19.40
CA PHE A 8 -20.94 -53.60 -20.20
C PHE A 8 -21.18 -52.16 -19.72
N SER A 9 -21.71 -51.92 -18.54
CA SER A 9 -22.14 -50.56 -18.14
C SER A 9 -21.39 -49.93 -16.97
N PHE A 10 -20.57 -50.67 -16.21
CA PHE A 10 -19.93 -50.13 -15.01
C PHE A 10 -18.58 -49.43 -15.24
N HIS A 11 -17.85 -49.76 -16.29
CA HIS A 11 -16.52 -49.20 -16.53
C HIS A 11 -16.56 -47.83 -17.20
N ILE A 12 -17.58 -47.51 -18.00
CA ILE A 12 -17.73 -46.20 -18.67
C ILE A 12 -18.14 -45.12 -17.65
N ALA A 13 -19.00 -45.41 -16.69
CA ALA A 13 -19.40 -44.49 -15.64
C ALA A 13 -18.25 -44.12 -14.69
N PHE A 14 -17.33 -45.08 -14.42
CA PHE A 14 -16.17 -44.82 -13.56
C PHE A 14 -15.13 -43.92 -14.21
N PHE A 15 -14.90 -44.06 -15.53
CA PHE A 15 -13.99 -43.20 -16.30
C PHE A 15 -14.52 -41.76 -16.48
N ILE A 16 -15.83 -41.58 -16.61
CA ILE A 16 -16.45 -40.25 -16.72
C ILE A 16 -16.38 -39.54 -15.37
N LEU A 17 -16.54 -40.23 -14.25
CA LEU A 17 -16.44 -39.66 -12.90
C LEU A 17 -15.00 -39.28 -12.56
N LEU A 18 -13.99 -40.07 -13.00
CA LEU A 18 -12.57 -39.72 -12.86
C LEU A 18 -12.16 -38.56 -13.74
N ALA A 19 -12.71 -38.41 -14.94
CA ALA A 19 -12.46 -37.27 -15.83
C ALA A 19 -13.08 -35.97 -15.31
N LEU A 20 -14.21 -36.06 -14.62
CA LEU A 20 -14.85 -34.89 -13.95
C LEU A 20 -14.13 -34.46 -12.67
N LEU A 21 -13.44 -35.37 -11.98
CA LEU A 21 -12.60 -35.06 -10.82
C LEU A 21 -11.22 -34.50 -11.19
N ALA A 22 -10.72 -34.82 -12.40
CA ALA A 22 -9.44 -34.26 -12.89
C ALA A 22 -9.55 -32.86 -13.48
N SER A 23 -10.75 -32.34 -13.72
CA SER A 23 -11.00 -30.98 -14.22
C SER A 23 -11.28 -29.93 -13.14
N ALA A 24 -11.10 -30.26 -11.87
CA ALA A 24 -10.87 -29.27 -10.83
C ALA A 24 -9.42 -28.75 -10.93
N VAL A 25 -9.03 -28.28 -12.11
CA VAL A 25 -7.92 -27.33 -12.25
C VAL A 25 -8.35 -26.16 -11.39
N SER A 26 -7.68 -25.98 -10.27
CA SER A 26 -7.78 -24.77 -9.45
C SER A 26 -7.64 -23.60 -10.41
N ALA A 27 -8.76 -22.96 -10.76
CA ALA A 27 -8.71 -21.65 -11.34
C ALA A 27 -8.01 -20.81 -10.28
N SER A 28 -6.72 -20.53 -10.46
CA SER A 28 -6.02 -19.55 -9.67
C SER A 28 -6.90 -18.31 -9.73
N ALA A 29 -7.50 -17.95 -8.60
CA ALA A 29 -8.30 -16.75 -8.56
C ALA A 29 -7.43 -15.63 -9.12
N ALA A 30 -7.91 -14.93 -10.14
CA ALA A 30 -7.17 -13.83 -10.74
C ALA A 30 -6.76 -12.88 -9.61
N GLY A 31 -5.48 -12.50 -9.55
CA GLY A 31 -4.96 -11.64 -8.48
C GLY A 31 -5.78 -10.34 -8.34
N LYS A 32 -5.83 -9.79 -7.13
CA LYS A 32 -6.47 -8.49 -6.86
C LYS A 32 -5.81 -7.43 -7.73
N LYS A 33 -6.59 -6.79 -8.62
CA LYS A 33 -6.09 -5.71 -9.48
C LYS A 33 -5.75 -4.49 -8.64
N ILE A 34 -4.50 -4.08 -8.64
CA ILE A 34 -4.04 -2.91 -7.89
C ILE A 34 -3.43 -1.85 -8.79
N ILE A 35 -3.60 -0.59 -8.43
CA ILE A 35 -2.77 0.52 -8.86
C ILE A 35 -1.89 0.88 -7.67
N PHE A 36 -0.58 0.83 -7.87
CA PHE A 36 0.42 1.14 -6.86
C PHE A 36 0.89 2.58 -7.05
N ASP A 37 0.57 3.47 -6.11
CA ASP A 37 1.00 4.88 -6.14
C ASP A 37 2.10 5.08 -5.10
N THR A 38 3.25 5.64 -5.49
CA THR A 38 4.50 5.51 -4.75
C THR A 38 5.40 6.73 -4.95
N ASP A 39 6.24 7.06 -3.97
CA ASP A 39 7.29 8.08 -4.02
C ASP A 39 8.69 7.45 -3.89
N PRO A 40 9.11 6.60 -4.84
CA PRO A 40 10.06 5.51 -4.74
C PRO A 40 11.30 5.76 -3.90
N GLY A 41 11.16 5.51 -2.61
CA GLY A 41 12.19 5.41 -1.60
C GLY A 41 12.62 3.94 -1.34
N SER A 42 13.38 3.73 -0.28
CA SER A 42 13.94 2.42 0.05
C SER A 42 12.89 1.43 0.56
N ASP A 43 11.90 1.87 1.31
CA ASP A 43 10.76 1.05 1.78
C ASP A 43 9.72 0.84 0.67
N ASP A 44 9.49 1.84 -0.20
CA ASP A 44 8.75 1.66 -1.46
C ASP A 44 9.36 0.53 -2.31
N ALA A 45 10.68 0.46 -2.37
CA ALA A 45 11.37 -0.60 -3.11
C ALA A 45 11.07 -1.99 -2.53
N LEU A 46 11.05 -2.12 -1.18
CA LEU A 46 10.65 -3.35 -0.51
C LEU A 46 9.18 -3.68 -0.80
N ALA A 47 8.29 -2.67 -0.76
CA ALA A 47 6.87 -2.80 -1.02
C ALA A 47 6.56 -3.19 -2.47
N LEU A 48 7.17 -2.50 -3.43
CA LEU A 48 6.96 -2.79 -4.85
C LEU A 48 7.43 -4.21 -5.20
N MET A 49 8.61 -4.64 -4.71
CA MET A 49 9.08 -6.00 -4.97
C MET A 49 8.21 -7.05 -4.28
N LEU A 50 7.67 -6.77 -3.10
CA LEU A 50 6.66 -7.63 -2.47
C LEU A 50 5.41 -7.75 -3.34
N ALA A 51 4.89 -6.63 -3.85
CA ALA A 51 3.70 -6.62 -4.72
C ALA A 51 3.92 -7.41 -6.01
N LEU A 52 5.06 -7.19 -6.69
CA LEU A 52 5.40 -7.85 -7.96
C LEU A 52 5.67 -9.35 -7.82
N ASN A 53 6.09 -9.81 -6.63
CA ASN A 53 6.36 -11.24 -6.35
C ASN A 53 5.18 -11.96 -5.66
N SER A 54 4.03 -11.30 -5.49
CA SER A 54 2.87 -11.88 -4.81
C SER A 54 1.78 -12.26 -5.82
N PRO A 55 1.50 -13.55 -6.00
CA PRO A 55 0.50 -14.01 -6.97
C PRO A 55 -0.94 -13.59 -6.63
N GLU A 56 -1.17 -13.14 -5.41
CA GLU A 56 -2.45 -12.58 -4.96
C GLU A 56 -2.74 -11.20 -5.54
N LEU A 57 -1.72 -10.52 -6.10
CA LEU A 57 -1.82 -9.17 -6.64
C LEU A 57 -1.55 -9.15 -8.14
N ASP A 58 -2.38 -8.39 -8.87
CA ASP A 58 -2.21 -8.05 -10.28
C ASP A 58 -1.94 -6.54 -10.39
N VAL A 59 -0.66 -6.15 -10.45
CA VAL A 59 -0.26 -4.74 -10.54
C VAL A 59 -0.58 -4.21 -11.94
N ARG A 60 -1.63 -3.36 -12.05
CA ARG A 60 -2.14 -2.83 -13.30
C ARG A 60 -1.45 -1.55 -13.76
N ALA A 61 -0.91 -0.78 -12.82
CA ALA A 61 -0.13 0.42 -13.07
C ALA A 61 0.69 0.79 -11.84
N ILE A 62 1.74 1.57 -12.07
CA ILE A 62 2.51 2.26 -11.06
C ILE A 62 2.43 3.75 -11.38
N THR A 63 2.02 4.57 -10.42
CA THR A 63 2.01 6.03 -10.53
C THR A 63 2.97 6.63 -9.53
N VAL A 64 3.74 7.60 -9.97
CA VAL A 64 4.81 8.20 -9.15
C VAL A 64 4.39 9.57 -8.67
N VAL A 65 4.55 9.80 -7.38
CA VAL A 65 4.33 11.06 -6.67
C VAL A 65 5.65 11.51 -6.03
N PRO A 66 5.91 12.80 -5.79
CA PRO A 66 7.06 13.24 -5.01
C PRO A 66 6.81 13.08 -3.50
N GLY A 67 7.84 12.72 -2.77
CA GLY A 67 7.84 12.57 -1.32
C GLY A 67 9.25 12.23 -0.85
N ASN A 68 9.61 10.97 -0.70
CA ASN A 68 10.95 10.52 -0.32
C ASN A 68 12.03 11.10 -1.21
N VAL A 69 11.73 11.23 -2.50
CA VAL A 69 12.57 11.84 -3.53
C VAL A 69 11.72 12.75 -4.44
N THR A 70 12.37 13.48 -5.33
CA THR A 70 11.66 14.23 -6.36
C THR A 70 10.91 13.30 -7.32
N ALA A 71 9.83 13.77 -7.96
CA ALA A 71 9.06 12.95 -8.89
C ALA A 71 9.95 12.40 -10.05
N SER A 72 10.93 13.17 -10.52
CA SER A 72 11.86 12.72 -11.58
C SER A 72 12.77 11.58 -11.11
N GLN A 73 13.35 11.67 -9.90
CA GLN A 73 14.16 10.61 -9.34
C GLN A 73 13.29 9.37 -9.04
N GLY A 74 12.09 9.58 -8.49
CA GLY A 74 11.14 8.49 -8.22
C GLY A 74 10.72 7.75 -9.49
N LEU A 75 10.46 8.48 -10.59
CA LEU A 75 10.13 7.86 -11.88
C LEU A 75 11.30 7.00 -12.40
N GLU A 76 12.51 7.48 -12.31
CA GLU A 76 13.71 6.71 -12.70
C GLU A 76 13.85 5.46 -11.82
N ASN A 77 13.66 5.58 -10.51
CA ASN A 77 13.69 4.46 -9.57
C ASN A 77 12.63 3.40 -9.90
N ALA A 78 11.38 3.81 -10.12
CA ALA A 78 10.29 2.92 -10.49
C ALA A 78 10.59 2.16 -11.80
N LEU A 79 11.07 2.86 -12.85
CA LEU A 79 11.43 2.23 -14.12
C LEU A 79 12.59 1.23 -13.99
N ARG A 80 13.59 1.53 -13.16
CA ARG A 80 14.69 0.61 -12.86
C ARG A 80 14.19 -0.63 -12.11
N MET A 81 13.29 -0.46 -11.14
CA MET A 81 12.72 -1.56 -10.35
C MET A 81 11.84 -2.48 -11.19
N VAL A 82 10.93 -1.96 -12.02
CA VAL A 82 10.12 -2.82 -12.91
C VAL A 82 10.98 -3.50 -13.97
N SER A 83 12.08 -2.86 -14.41
CA SER A 83 13.05 -3.48 -15.32
C SER A 83 13.80 -4.63 -14.63
N LEU A 84 14.19 -4.46 -13.37
CA LEU A 84 14.82 -5.49 -12.55
C LEU A 84 13.89 -6.71 -12.37
N ALA A 85 12.60 -6.44 -12.13
CA ALA A 85 11.56 -7.45 -11.99
C ALA A 85 11.11 -8.07 -13.33
N ASN A 86 11.65 -7.60 -14.46
CA ASN A 86 11.27 -8.02 -15.81
C ASN A 86 9.78 -7.81 -16.13
N ARG A 87 9.18 -6.73 -15.59
CA ARG A 87 7.76 -6.37 -15.67
C ARG A 87 7.52 -5.07 -16.44
N CYS A 88 8.18 -4.91 -17.62
CA CYS A 88 7.93 -3.78 -18.52
C CYS A 88 6.52 -3.78 -19.17
N ASP A 89 5.72 -4.80 -18.91
CA ASP A 89 4.31 -4.86 -19.24
C ASP A 89 3.46 -3.90 -18.39
N ILE A 90 3.95 -3.52 -17.20
CA ILE A 90 3.24 -2.63 -16.28
C ILE A 90 3.53 -1.18 -16.68
N PRO A 91 2.50 -0.36 -16.98
CA PRO A 91 2.67 1.07 -17.23
C PRO A 91 3.16 1.79 -15.97
N VAL A 92 4.21 2.60 -16.12
CA VAL A 92 4.77 3.47 -15.08
C VAL A 92 4.59 4.92 -15.52
N ALA A 93 3.78 5.69 -14.83
CA ALA A 93 3.43 7.07 -15.17
C ALA A 93 3.91 8.06 -14.10
N SER A 94 4.43 9.21 -14.54
CA SER A 94 4.71 10.33 -13.65
C SER A 94 3.42 11.05 -13.28
N GLY A 95 3.24 11.33 -11.99
CA GLY A 95 2.12 12.13 -11.50
C GLY A 95 2.52 13.58 -11.15
N ALA A 96 1.95 14.07 -10.07
CA ALA A 96 2.23 15.39 -9.51
C ALA A 96 3.72 15.63 -9.36
N GLN A 97 4.13 16.89 -9.51
CA GLN A 97 5.52 17.30 -9.33
C GLN A 97 5.77 17.95 -7.96
N HIS A 98 4.69 18.34 -7.30
CA HIS A 98 4.68 19.02 -6.01
C HIS A 98 3.44 18.63 -5.22
N PRO A 99 3.46 18.72 -3.88
CA PRO A 99 2.26 18.73 -3.06
C PRO A 99 1.28 19.84 -3.48
N LEU A 100 0.00 19.72 -3.13
CA LEU A 100 -1.03 20.69 -3.56
C LEU A 100 -0.73 22.11 -3.14
N PHE A 101 -0.26 22.32 -1.91
CA PHE A 101 -0.10 23.68 -1.38
C PHE A 101 1.27 23.94 -0.74
N GLN A 102 1.95 22.95 -0.23
CA GLN A 102 3.23 23.20 0.45
C GLN A 102 4.44 22.85 -0.43
N LYS A 103 5.62 23.23 0.04
CA LYS A 103 6.87 22.84 -0.60
C LYS A 103 7.15 21.36 -0.34
N LEU A 104 7.66 20.67 -1.36
CA LEU A 104 8.13 19.31 -1.22
C LEU A 104 9.21 19.21 -0.15
N ILE A 105 9.11 18.20 0.70
CA ILE A 105 10.11 17.80 1.67
C ILE A 105 10.60 16.41 1.28
N THR A 106 11.87 16.29 0.88
CA THR A 106 12.47 15.00 0.55
C THR A 106 13.10 14.35 1.77
N ALA A 107 13.27 13.02 1.74
CA ALA A 107 13.76 12.22 2.84
C ALA A 107 15.07 11.48 2.52
N GLU A 108 15.99 12.10 1.78
CA GLU A 108 17.28 11.53 1.36
C GLU A 108 18.11 11.00 2.55
N PHE A 109 17.95 11.60 3.73
CA PHE A 109 18.61 11.11 4.94
C PHE A 109 18.23 9.65 5.26
N TRP A 110 16.94 9.30 5.09
CA TRP A 110 16.43 7.96 5.39
C TRP A 110 16.62 6.99 4.22
N HIS A 111 16.46 7.48 2.98
CA HIS A 111 16.39 6.63 1.80
C HIS A 111 17.66 6.62 0.94
N GLY A 112 18.70 7.37 1.37
CA GLY A 112 19.90 7.57 0.57
C GLY A 112 19.71 8.63 -0.54
N LYS A 113 20.80 9.12 -1.10
CA LYS A 113 20.77 10.22 -2.10
C LYS A 113 19.99 9.89 -3.37
N ASN A 114 20.01 8.62 -3.78
CA ASN A 114 19.26 8.15 -4.94
C ASN A 114 17.87 7.62 -4.60
N GLY A 115 17.46 7.64 -3.32
CA GLY A 115 16.22 7.08 -2.82
C GLY A 115 16.24 5.56 -2.63
N LEU A 116 17.18 4.83 -3.20
CA LEU A 116 17.27 3.38 -3.15
C LEU A 116 18.41 2.89 -2.23
N ALA A 117 18.53 3.50 -1.04
CA ALA A 117 19.57 3.15 -0.06
C ALA A 117 20.99 3.28 -0.63
N ASN A 118 21.21 4.17 -1.60
CA ASN A 118 22.44 4.31 -2.40
C ASN A 118 22.83 3.03 -3.18
N VAL A 119 21.92 2.10 -3.36
CA VAL A 119 22.13 0.92 -4.23
C VAL A 119 21.95 1.33 -5.69
N GLU A 120 22.96 1.08 -6.49
CA GLU A 120 22.91 1.39 -7.92
C GLU A 120 22.25 0.24 -8.68
N LEU A 121 21.15 0.55 -9.37
CA LEU A 121 20.54 -0.34 -10.35
C LEU A 121 20.96 0.04 -11.76
N PRO A 122 21.06 -0.93 -12.68
CA PRO A 122 21.25 -0.63 -14.09
C PRO A 122 20.17 0.32 -14.62
N PRO A 123 20.44 1.10 -15.68
CA PRO A 123 19.42 1.92 -16.33
C PRO A 123 18.18 1.10 -16.69
N GLY A 124 16.99 1.66 -16.42
CA GLY A 124 15.73 1.01 -16.73
C GLY A 124 15.57 0.74 -18.24
N LYS A 125 15.09 -0.44 -18.61
CA LYS A 125 14.78 -0.81 -20.00
C LYS A 125 13.33 -0.50 -20.37
N CYS A 126 12.47 -0.33 -19.36
CA CYS A 126 11.06 -0.05 -19.51
C CYS A 126 10.85 1.40 -19.93
N ARG A 127 9.79 1.64 -20.69
CA ARG A 127 9.43 3.00 -21.13
C ARG A 127 8.45 3.61 -20.16
N VAL A 128 8.57 4.92 -19.96
CA VAL A 128 7.59 5.72 -19.24
C VAL A 128 6.27 5.72 -20.01
N ASP A 129 5.15 5.59 -19.30
CA ASP A 129 3.83 5.87 -19.85
C ASP A 129 3.64 7.38 -19.96
N ALA A 130 3.23 7.85 -21.14
CA ALA A 130 3.11 9.29 -21.43
C ALA A 130 1.91 9.95 -20.74
N ARG A 131 0.98 9.16 -20.17
CA ARG A 131 -0.16 9.69 -19.44
C ARG A 131 0.28 10.31 -18.13
N PHE A 132 -0.42 11.35 -17.70
CA PHE A 132 -0.28 11.86 -16.34
C PHE A 132 -0.84 10.85 -15.34
N GLY A 133 -0.14 10.59 -14.22
CA GLY A 133 -0.49 9.54 -13.25
C GLY A 133 -1.96 9.55 -12.82
N PRO A 134 -2.53 10.68 -12.38
CA PRO A 134 -3.96 10.80 -12.08
C PRO A 134 -4.89 10.44 -13.26
N ASP A 135 -4.52 10.77 -14.50
CA ASP A 135 -5.31 10.39 -15.69
C ASP A 135 -5.27 8.89 -15.95
N LEU A 136 -4.12 8.27 -15.74
CA LEU A 136 -3.97 6.82 -15.82
C LEU A 136 -4.83 6.12 -14.77
N ILE A 137 -4.84 6.62 -13.51
CA ILE A 137 -5.70 6.12 -12.43
C ILE A 137 -7.16 6.17 -12.85
N ILE A 138 -7.65 7.35 -13.28
CA ILE A 138 -9.03 7.56 -13.73
C ILE A 138 -9.41 6.57 -14.86
N GLN A 139 -8.55 6.49 -15.89
CA GLN A 139 -8.80 5.62 -17.04
C GLN A 139 -8.91 4.14 -16.63
N LEU A 140 -8.03 3.66 -15.77
CA LEU A 140 -8.03 2.25 -15.36
C LEU A 140 -9.23 1.90 -14.47
N ILE A 141 -9.66 2.84 -13.60
CA ILE A 141 -10.86 2.65 -12.77
C ILE A 141 -12.11 2.55 -13.66
N HIS A 142 -12.27 3.45 -14.65
CA HIS A 142 -13.38 3.36 -15.58
C HIS A 142 -13.33 2.09 -16.45
N ALA A 143 -12.15 1.61 -16.80
CA ALA A 143 -12.00 0.39 -17.60
C ALA A 143 -12.34 -0.90 -16.82
N ALA A 144 -12.27 -0.86 -15.47
CA ALA A 144 -12.52 -2.01 -14.61
C ALA A 144 -13.28 -1.58 -13.31
N PRO A 145 -14.55 -1.11 -13.44
CA PRO A 145 -15.32 -0.61 -12.31
C PRO A 145 -15.52 -1.69 -11.25
N HIS A 146 -15.31 -1.30 -9.97
CA HIS A 146 -15.39 -2.14 -8.77
C HIS A 146 -14.35 -3.27 -8.69
N GLU A 147 -13.31 -3.24 -9.56
CA GLU A 147 -12.26 -4.25 -9.52
C GLU A 147 -10.93 -3.69 -9.01
N ILE A 148 -10.68 -2.38 -9.16
CA ILE A 148 -9.41 -1.75 -8.83
C ILE A 148 -9.32 -1.43 -7.34
N THR A 149 -8.27 -1.92 -6.70
CA THR A 149 -7.81 -1.47 -5.38
C THR A 149 -6.68 -0.47 -5.58
N LEU A 150 -6.80 0.72 -4.98
CA LEU A 150 -5.72 1.69 -4.92
C LEU A 150 -4.82 1.36 -3.73
N VAL A 151 -3.51 1.30 -3.95
CA VAL A 151 -2.50 1.05 -2.92
C VAL A 151 -1.48 2.20 -2.94
N PRO A 152 -1.85 3.39 -2.42
CA PRO A 152 -0.91 4.48 -2.27
C PRO A 152 -0.03 4.26 -1.04
N VAL A 153 1.28 4.33 -1.25
CA VAL A 153 2.30 4.23 -0.20
C VAL A 153 3.16 5.50 -0.06
N GLY A 154 2.88 6.51 -0.89
CA GLY A 154 3.45 7.85 -0.80
C GLY A 154 2.41 8.92 -0.43
N PRO A 155 2.77 10.21 -0.52
CA PRO A 155 1.84 11.33 -0.35
C PRO A 155 0.64 11.21 -1.30
N LEU A 156 -0.55 11.53 -0.83
CA LEU A 156 -1.81 11.21 -1.52
C LEU A 156 -2.18 12.18 -2.67
N THR A 157 -1.23 12.98 -3.13
CA THR A 157 -1.44 14.04 -4.14
C THR A 157 -2.03 13.49 -5.44
N ASN A 158 -1.51 12.37 -5.97
CA ASN A 158 -2.03 11.79 -7.21
C ASN A 158 -3.47 11.29 -7.06
N ILE A 159 -3.78 10.68 -5.93
CA ILE A 159 -5.11 10.14 -5.64
C ILE A 159 -6.11 11.28 -5.47
N ALA A 160 -5.72 12.34 -4.73
CA ALA A 160 -6.54 13.54 -4.58
C ALA A 160 -6.82 14.23 -5.92
N LEU A 161 -5.79 14.39 -6.77
CA LEU A 161 -5.96 14.97 -8.11
C LEU A 161 -6.88 14.13 -8.99
N ALA A 162 -6.83 12.80 -8.87
CA ALA A 162 -7.73 11.92 -9.62
C ALA A 162 -9.20 12.12 -9.17
N VAL A 163 -9.45 12.22 -7.86
CA VAL A 163 -10.79 12.50 -7.30
C VAL A 163 -11.30 13.88 -7.69
N GLU A 164 -10.47 14.91 -7.55
CA GLU A 164 -10.84 16.30 -7.89
C GLU A 164 -11.12 16.46 -9.40
N LYS A 165 -10.36 15.74 -10.24
CA LYS A 165 -10.53 15.81 -11.69
C LYS A 165 -11.75 15.02 -12.17
N ASP A 166 -12.03 13.87 -11.55
CA ASP A 166 -13.19 13.04 -11.88
C ASP A 166 -13.73 12.34 -10.62
N PRO A 167 -14.63 13.00 -9.87
CA PRO A 167 -15.20 12.41 -8.66
C PRO A 167 -16.10 11.19 -8.94
N THR A 168 -16.46 10.91 -10.20
CA THR A 168 -17.28 9.74 -10.57
C THR A 168 -16.52 8.43 -10.41
N ILE A 169 -15.18 8.46 -10.27
CA ILE A 169 -14.39 7.26 -9.98
C ILE A 169 -14.61 6.72 -8.56
N VAL A 170 -15.01 7.57 -7.62
CA VAL A 170 -15.12 7.20 -6.19
C VAL A 170 -16.01 5.96 -5.98
N PRO A 171 -17.25 5.92 -6.46
CA PRO A 171 -18.10 4.73 -6.32
C PRO A 171 -17.62 3.52 -7.13
N LEU A 172 -16.68 3.71 -8.08
CA LEU A 172 -16.15 2.65 -8.95
C LEU A 172 -14.89 1.99 -8.39
N VAL A 173 -14.22 2.61 -7.43
CA VAL A 173 -13.06 2.03 -6.75
C VAL A 173 -13.52 0.91 -5.83
N LYS A 174 -12.84 -0.23 -5.85
CA LYS A 174 -13.14 -1.35 -4.97
C LYS A 174 -12.82 -1.03 -3.51
N GLU A 175 -11.63 -0.53 -3.26
CA GLU A 175 -11.11 -0.09 -1.96
C GLU A 175 -9.83 0.72 -2.13
N VAL A 176 -9.48 1.48 -1.11
CA VAL A 176 -8.19 2.15 -0.97
C VAL A 176 -7.48 1.58 0.26
N ILE A 177 -6.25 1.10 0.10
CA ILE A 177 -5.39 0.63 1.20
C ILE A 177 -4.16 1.52 1.20
N LEU A 178 -4.15 2.54 2.03
CA LEU A 178 -3.05 3.52 2.05
C LEU A 178 -2.04 3.23 3.16
N MET A 179 -0.75 3.47 2.87
CA MET A 179 0.25 3.67 3.92
C MET A 179 0.28 5.15 4.28
N GLY A 180 0.02 5.46 5.53
CA GLY A 180 0.08 6.82 6.04
C GLY A 180 -0.70 7.03 7.32
N GLY A 181 -0.39 8.11 8.01
CA GLY A 181 -1.04 8.51 9.24
C GLY A 181 -0.68 7.71 10.47
N SER A 182 -1.25 8.13 11.59
CA SER A 182 -1.11 7.48 12.88
C SER A 182 -2.15 8.02 13.85
N ILE A 183 -2.59 7.19 14.79
CA ILE A 183 -3.48 7.63 15.88
C ILE A 183 -2.74 7.74 17.23
N LYS A 184 -1.42 7.57 17.22
CA LYS A 184 -0.58 7.58 18.45
C LYS A 184 0.53 8.61 18.41
N GLY A 185 0.69 9.38 17.34
CA GLY A 185 1.76 10.34 17.14
C GLY A 185 2.45 10.15 15.79
N GLY A 186 3.43 10.98 15.48
CA GLY A 186 4.07 11.01 14.17
C GLY A 186 5.53 10.55 14.15
N ASN A 187 6.13 10.54 12.95
CA ASN A 187 7.55 10.29 12.72
C ASN A 187 8.27 11.50 12.11
N VAL A 188 7.56 12.45 11.51
CA VAL A 188 8.14 13.73 11.05
C VAL A 188 8.18 14.75 12.19
N ASN A 189 7.13 14.79 12.96
CA ASN A 189 7.02 15.56 14.20
C ASN A 189 6.20 14.75 15.22
N ALA A 190 5.87 15.34 16.37
CA ALA A 190 5.14 14.62 17.43
C ALA A 190 3.72 14.18 17.02
N ALA A 191 3.13 14.76 15.99
CA ALA A 191 1.73 14.55 15.62
C ALA A 191 1.55 13.85 14.26
N ALA A 192 2.43 14.13 13.27
CA ALA A 192 2.19 13.77 11.89
C ALA A 192 3.14 12.69 11.34
N GLU A 193 2.56 11.79 10.54
CA GLU A 193 3.27 10.82 9.73
C GLU A 193 3.69 11.46 8.39
N ALA A 194 4.80 11.02 7.81
CA ALA A 194 5.49 11.64 6.68
C ALA A 194 4.63 11.81 5.42
N ASN A 195 3.90 10.79 5.00
CA ASN A 195 3.07 10.85 3.78
C ASN A 195 1.93 11.85 3.93
N ILE A 196 1.26 11.83 5.09
CA ILE A 196 0.19 12.78 5.39
C ILE A 196 0.75 14.19 5.58
N TYR A 197 1.90 14.32 6.25
CA TYR A 197 2.55 15.62 6.46
C TYR A 197 3.02 16.27 5.16
N ASN A 198 3.45 15.48 4.18
CA ASN A 198 3.90 16.00 2.88
C ASN A 198 2.76 16.65 2.09
N ASP A 199 1.51 16.15 2.19
CA ASP A 199 0.35 16.78 1.55
C ASP A 199 -0.94 16.55 2.37
N PRO A 200 -1.12 17.30 3.48
CA PRO A 200 -2.29 17.13 4.34
C PRO A 200 -3.62 17.46 3.64
N GLU A 201 -3.59 18.40 2.69
CA GLU A 201 -4.78 18.77 1.92
C GLU A 201 -5.20 17.64 1.00
N ALA A 202 -4.26 17.01 0.29
CA ALA A 202 -4.52 15.82 -0.51
C ALA A 202 -5.05 14.66 0.36
N ALA A 203 -4.41 14.44 1.51
CA ALA A 203 -4.87 13.42 2.44
C ALA A 203 -6.31 13.66 2.90
N ARG A 204 -6.67 14.90 3.26
CA ARG A 204 -8.03 15.27 3.63
C ARG A 204 -9.04 14.96 2.53
N ILE A 205 -8.73 15.30 1.27
CA ILE A 205 -9.59 14.96 0.11
C ILE A 205 -9.82 13.45 0.04
N VAL A 206 -8.77 12.66 0.16
CA VAL A 206 -8.83 11.19 0.06
C VAL A 206 -9.63 10.57 1.19
N PHE A 207 -9.45 11.02 2.45
CA PHE A 207 -10.20 10.52 3.60
C PHE A 207 -11.69 10.91 3.54
N GLN A 208 -12.03 12.04 2.92
CA GLN A 208 -13.40 12.54 2.80
C GLN A 208 -14.11 12.09 1.51
N ALA A 209 -13.43 11.40 0.60
CA ALA A 209 -14.00 11.02 -0.70
C ALA A 209 -15.20 10.06 -0.61
N GLY A 210 -15.29 9.21 0.41
CA GLY A 210 -16.45 8.33 0.65
C GLY A 210 -16.32 6.91 0.09
N TRP A 211 -15.14 6.49 -0.36
CA TRP A 211 -14.85 5.11 -0.75
C TRP A 211 -14.48 4.22 0.44
N PRO A 212 -14.51 2.88 0.31
CA PRO A 212 -13.95 1.98 1.31
C PRO A 212 -12.45 2.24 1.47
N LEU A 213 -12.01 2.70 2.66
CA LEU A 213 -10.64 3.08 2.94
C LEU A 213 -10.09 2.32 4.14
N THR A 214 -8.86 1.80 4.00
CA THR A 214 -8.08 1.20 5.08
C THR A 214 -6.80 1.99 5.27
N MET A 215 -6.61 2.55 6.46
CA MET A 215 -5.41 3.28 6.87
C MET A 215 -4.43 2.31 7.55
N VAL A 216 -3.27 2.12 6.92
CA VAL A 216 -2.14 1.35 7.45
C VAL A 216 -1.10 2.35 7.94
N GLY A 217 -1.26 2.82 9.17
CA GLY A 217 -0.43 3.85 9.77
C GLY A 217 0.77 3.31 10.55
N LEU A 218 1.50 4.23 11.20
CA LEU A 218 2.64 3.90 12.07
C LEU A 218 2.24 2.94 13.20
N ASP A 219 0.97 2.97 13.63
CA ASP A 219 0.42 2.12 14.70
C ASP A 219 0.66 0.63 14.47
N VAL A 220 0.75 0.21 13.22
CA VAL A 220 1.05 -1.16 12.81
C VAL A 220 2.37 -1.26 12.03
N GLY A 221 2.80 -0.22 11.33
CA GLY A 221 4.05 -0.20 10.58
C GLY A 221 5.31 -0.28 11.46
N ASP A 222 5.25 0.25 12.68
CA ASP A 222 6.34 0.21 13.66
C ASP A 222 6.56 -1.18 14.28
N LYS A 223 5.58 -2.07 14.23
CA LYS A 223 5.63 -3.35 14.94
C LYS A 223 6.44 -4.43 14.22
N PRO A 224 6.30 -4.65 12.89
CA PRO A 224 7.10 -5.62 12.17
C PRO A 224 8.52 -5.07 11.92
N LEU A 225 9.42 -5.31 12.85
CA LEU A 225 10.82 -4.92 12.72
C LEU A 225 11.59 -5.98 11.92
N PHE A 226 11.96 -5.62 10.70
CA PHE A 226 12.81 -6.46 9.86
C PHE A 226 14.25 -6.40 10.37
N SER A 227 14.64 -7.44 11.11
CA SER A 227 15.91 -7.53 11.83
C SER A 227 16.96 -8.35 11.07
N GLN A 228 18.17 -8.43 11.62
CA GLN A 228 19.27 -9.27 11.10
C GLN A 228 18.82 -10.71 10.87
N LYS A 229 17.95 -11.29 11.74
CA LYS A 229 17.38 -12.64 11.59
C LYS A 229 16.70 -12.83 10.21
N TYR A 230 15.93 -11.87 9.76
CA TYR A 230 15.23 -11.95 8.47
C TYR A 230 16.14 -11.61 7.30
N LEU A 231 17.10 -10.71 7.49
CA LEU A 231 18.14 -10.41 6.52
C LEU A 231 18.99 -11.65 6.21
N ASP A 232 19.38 -12.42 7.23
CA ASP A 232 20.12 -13.68 7.06
C ASP A 232 19.32 -14.72 6.27
N GLN A 233 18.00 -14.74 6.44
CA GLN A 233 17.14 -15.62 5.63
C GLN A 233 17.10 -15.17 4.16
N LEU A 234 17.02 -13.85 3.87
CA LEU A 234 17.11 -13.36 2.50
C LEU A 234 18.45 -13.70 1.85
N GLY A 235 19.55 -13.59 2.59
CA GLY A 235 20.90 -13.88 2.14
C GLY A 235 21.16 -15.35 1.75
N GLN A 236 20.23 -16.26 2.04
CA GLN A 236 20.30 -17.66 1.61
C GLN A 236 19.87 -17.88 0.14
N THR A 237 19.32 -16.88 -0.50
CA THR A 237 18.85 -16.93 -1.90
C THR A 237 19.49 -15.79 -2.66
N HIS A 238 20.06 -16.10 -3.84
CA HIS A 238 20.68 -15.12 -4.72
C HIS A 238 19.85 -14.91 -5.99
N GLY A 239 19.97 -13.74 -6.55
CA GLY A 239 19.31 -13.33 -7.77
C GLY A 239 19.07 -11.82 -7.79
N PRO A 240 18.81 -11.23 -8.96
CA PRO A 240 18.78 -9.75 -9.10
C PRO A 240 17.85 -9.06 -8.10
N ILE A 241 16.65 -9.57 -7.89
CA ILE A 241 15.67 -9.03 -6.92
C ILE A 241 16.13 -9.26 -5.49
N ASN A 242 16.56 -10.49 -5.16
CA ASN A 242 17.00 -10.83 -3.79
C ASN A 242 18.21 -10.01 -3.37
N ASP A 243 19.22 -9.90 -4.23
CA ASP A 243 20.46 -9.18 -3.93
C ASP A 243 20.18 -7.66 -3.77
N PHE A 244 19.29 -7.10 -4.60
CA PHE A 244 18.82 -5.72 -4.46
C PHE A 244 18.11 -5.50 -3.12
N ILE A 245 17.09 -6.30 -2.82
CA ILE A 245 16.31 -6.18 -1.57
C ILE A 245 17.17 -6.44 -0.35
N TYR A 246 18.11 -7.39 -0.41
CA TYR A 246 19.08 -7.62 0.65
C TYR A 246 19.92 -6.37 0.92
N ALA A 247 20.45 -5.72 -0.12
CA ALA A 247 21.26 -4.51 0.02
C ALA A 247 20.45 -3.34 0.61
N VAL A 248 19.23 -3.12 0.12
CA VAL A 248 18.32 -2.08 0.64
C VAL A 248 17.96 -2.36 2.11
N ALA A 249 17.53 -3.57 2.45
CA ALA A 249 17.16 -3.93 3.81
C ALA A 249 18.34 -3.83 4.79
N LYS A 250 19.55 -4.23 4.35
CA LYS A 250 20.78 -4.07 5.14
C LYS A 250 21.09 -2.61 5.46
N TYR A 251 20.94 -1.71 4.47
CA TYR A 251 21.11 -0.28 4.68
C TYR A 251 20.13 0.24 5.73
N LEU A 252 18.84 -0.09 5.59
CA LEU A 252 17.79 0.35 6.53
C LEU A 252 18.02 -0.18 7.95
N ILE A 253 18.40 -1.44 8.10
CA ILE A 253 18.74 -2.02 9.42
C ILE A 253 19.91 -1.26 10.05
N ASN A 254 20.97 -1.00 9.29
CA ASN A 254 22.14 -0.27 9.78
C ASN A 254 21.81 1.16 10.17
N LEU A 255 20.93 1.81 9.41
CA LEU A 255 20.45 3.16 9.72
C LEU A 255 19.60 3.15 10.98
N SER A 256 18.63 2.24 11.10
CA SER A 256 17.77 2.09 12.29
C SER A 256 18.56 1.79 13.55
N ALA A 257 19.65 1.02 13.44
CA ALA A 257 20.54 0.73 14.57
C ALA A 257 21.22 1.98 15.14
N GLN A 258 21.45 3.03 14.35
CA GLN A 258 22.00 4.30 14.84
C GLN A 258 21.05 5.02 15.81
N PHE A 259 19.75 4.71 15.71
CA PHE A 259 18.68 5.22 16.58
C PHE A 259 18.26 4.19 17.66
N GLY A 260 19.05 3.12 17.85
CA GLY A 260 18.81 2.12 18.88
C GLY A 260 17.73 1.09 18.55
N SER A 261 17.25 1.03 17.30
CA SER A 261 16.26 0.03 16.89
C SER A 261 16.96 -1.31 16.53
N PRO A 262 16.42 -2.47 16.96
CA PRO A 262 16.97 -3.78 16.63
C PRO A 262 16.65 -4.24 15.18
N GLY A 263 15.92 -3.44 14.41
CA GLY A 263 15.53 -3.69 13.03
C GLY A 263 14.89 -2.47 12.40
N THR A 264 14.56 -2.57 11.12
CA THR A 264 13.87 -1.49 10.40
C THR A 264 12.35 -1.72 10.38
N PRO A 265 11.52 -0.68 10.63
CA PRO A 265 10.08 -0.75 10.42
C PRO A 265 9.74 -1.08 8.96
N MET A 266 8.58 -1.69 8.75
CA MET A 266 8.12 -2.14 7.43
C MET A 266 6.82 -1.39 7.04
N TYR A 267 6.94 -0.06 6.83
CA TYR A 267 5.77 0.80 6.62
C TYR A 267 5.03 0.45 5.33
N ASP A 268 5.59 0.71 4.18
CA ASP A 268 4.97 0.48 2.87
C ASP A 268 4.75 -1.00 2.57
N PRO A 269 5.72 -1.90 2.90
CA PRO A 269 5.47 -3.32 2.73
C PRO A 269 4.28 -3.82 3.55
N MET A 270 3.96 -3.18 4.69
CA MET A 270 2.80 -3.56 5.50
C MET A 270 1.47 -3.25 4.79
N ALA A 271 1.35 -2.11 4.09
CA ALA A 271 0.16 -1.80 3.29
C ALA A 271 -0.03 -2.83 2.15
N VAL A 272 1.05 -3.24 1.49
CA VAL A 272 1.03 -4.33 0.50
C VAL A 272 0.64 -5.65 1.18
N GLY A 273 1.16 -5.93 2.38
CA GLY A 273 0.79 -7.10 3.18
C GLY A 273 -0.72 -7.15 3.46
N VAL A 274 -1.33 -6.03 3.84
CA VAL A 274 -2.79 -5.92 4.04
C VAL A 274 -3.55 -6.13 2.73
N ALA A 275 -3.03 -5.65 1.60
CA ALA A 275 -3.62 -5.90 0.28
C ALA A 275 -3.59 -7.38 -0.11
N ILE A 276 -2.54 -8.11 0.27
CA ILE A 276 -2.41 -9.56 0.08
C ILE A 276 -3.35 -10.30 1.02
N ASP A 277 -3.30 -10.00 2.31
CA ASP A 277 -4.02 -10.70 3.36
C ASP A 277 -4.47 -9.72 4.47
N SER A 278 -5.72 -9.29 4.39
CA SER A 278 -6.30 -8.36 5.37
C SER A 278 -6.41 -8.94 6.79
N THR A 279 -6.26 -10.26 6.96
CA THR A 279 -6.28 -10.89 8.29
C THR A 279 -4.99 -10.70 9.09
N LEU A 280 -3.97 -10.10 8.48
CA LEU A 280 -2.73 -9.71 9.15
C LEU A 280 -2.94 -8.60 10.20
N VAL A 281 -4.04 -7.84 10.09
CA VAL A 281 -4.29 -6.68 10.96
C VAL A 281 -5.66 -6.71 11.61
N LYS A 282 -5.78 -6.00 12.75
CA LYS A 282 -7.07 -5.59 13.31
C LYS A 282 -7.33 -4.15 12.92
N ALA A 283 -8.42 -3.91 12.21
CA ALA A 283 -8.75 -2.60 11.66
C ALA A 283 -10.22 -2.22 11.96
N PRO A 284 -10.51 -1.70 13.18
CA PRO A 284 -11.82 -1.17 13.50
C PRO A 284 -12.17 0.04 12.65
N GLU A 285 -13.46 0.26 12.43
CA GLU A 285 -13.97 1.43 11.75
C GLU A 285 -13.93 2.65 12.67
N MET A 286 -13.38 3.76 12.15
CA MET A 286 -13.27 5.04 12.85
C MET A 286 -13.58 6.18 11.90
N HIS A 287 -13.96 7.33 12.44
CA HIS A 287 -13.94 8.56 11.67
C HIS A 287 -12.55 9.19 11.80
N VAL A 288 -11.93 9.48 10.67
CA VAL A 288 -10.59 10.08 10.59
C VAL A 288 -10.68 11.39 9.83
N ASP A 289 -10.24 12.46 10.47
CA ASP A 289 -9.97 13.75 9.85
C ASP A 289 -8.46 14.00 9.74
N VAL A 290 -8.08 14.92 8.84
CA VAL A 290 -6.70 15.35 8.69
C VAL A 290 -6.58 16.82 9.06
N GLU A 291 -5.67 17.12 10.01
CA GLU A 291 -5.39 18.49 10.42
C GLU A 291 -4.54 19.23 9.37
N THR A 292 -5.08 20.30 8.80
CA THR A 292 -4.42 21.04 7.70
C THR A 292 -3.95 22.45 8.09
N ARG A 293 -4.24 22.93 9.31
CA ARG A 293 -4.02 24.34 9.72
C ARG A 293 -3.21 24.53 11.00
N GLY A 294 -3.15 23.49 11.85
CA GLY A 294 -2.49 23.58 13.15
C GLY A 294 -0.99 23.81 13.01
N GLU A 295 -0.42 24.71 13.79
CA GLU A 295 1.00 25.02 13.80
C GLU A 295 1.85 23.77 14.20
N PHE A 296 1.39 23.00 15.20
CA PHE A 296 2.09 21.83 15.74
C PHE A 296 1.49 20.49 15.30
N THR A 297 0.28 20.51 14.78
CA THR A 297 -0.50 19.29 14.48
C THR A 297 -0.83 19.15 12.99
N ARG A 298 -0.35 20.07 12.14
CA ARG A 298 -0.52 19.95 10.68
C ARG A 298 -0.06 18.58 10.18
N GLY A 299 -0.92 17.88 9.45
CA GLY A 299 -0.70 16.52 8.98
C GLY A 299 -1.05 15.41 9.99
N GLU A 300 -1.57 15.75 11.18
CA GLU A 300 -2.10 14.77 12.12
C GLU A 300 -3.35 14.11 11.56
N THR A 301 -3.44 12.79 11.67
CA THR A 301 -4.68 12.03 11.44
C THR A 301 -5.43 11.89 12.76
N VAL A 302 -6.54 12.64 12.88
CA VAL A 302 -7.36 12.75 14.08
C VAL A 302 -8.47 11.71 14.01
N ALA A 303 -8.30 10.58 14.72
CA ALA A 303 -9.26 9.49 14.70
C ALA A 303 -10.24 9.59 15.88
N ASN A 304 -11.53 9.67 15.59
CA ASN A 304 -12.58 9.58 16.58
C ASN A 304 -12.85 8.12 16.96
N ARG A 305 -12.38 7.72 18.14
CA ARG A 305 -12.51 6.36 18.67
C ARG A 305 -13.83 6.11 19.39
N ASN A 306 -14.51 7.18 19.83
CA ASN A 306 -15.71 7.06 20.66
C ASN A 306 -16.99 6.92 19.83
N GLY A 307 -16.94 7.26 18.53
CA GLY A 307 -18.08 7.20 17.63
C GLY A 307 -19.13 8.29 17.88
N TYR A 308 -18.78 9.31 18.64
CA TYR A 308 -19.65 10.47 18.91
C TYR A 308 -18.81 11.74 19.13
N ILE A 309 -19.48 12.89 18.97
CA ILE A 309 -18.97 14.24 19.30
C ILE A 309 -19.97 14.88 20.28
N GLU A 310 -19.46 15.56 21.30
CA GLU A 310 -20.28 16.33 22.23
C GLU A 310 -20.81 17.60 21.54
N ARG A 311 -22.11 17.81 21.66
CA ARG A 311 -22.75 19.01 21.12
C ARG A 311 -22.76 20.11 22.18
N ASN A 312 -21.90 21.09 21.96
CA ASN A 312 -21.76 22.23 22.84
C ASN A 312 -22.65 23.40 22.36
N VAL A 313 -23.55 23.88 23.20
CA VAL A 313 -24.43 25.00 22.91
C VAL A 313 -24.06 26.15 23.82
N LEU A 314 -24.00 27.38 23.24
CA LEU A 314 -23.67 28.58 23.99
C LEU A 314 -24.89 29.06 24.79
N HIS A 315 -24.77 29.10 26.10
CA HIS A 315 -25.75 29.64 27.05
C HIS A 315 -25.17 30.84 27.76
N GLY A 316 -25.58 32.04 27.34
CA GLY A 316 -25.05 33.28 27.91
C GLY A 316 -23.56 33.44 27.58
N ASP A 317 -22.69 33.32 28.59
CA ASP A 317 -21.23 33.47 28.50
C ASP A 317 -20.46 32.17 28.58
N HIS A 318 -21.15 31.02 28.60
CA HIS A 318 -20.52 29.68 28.70
C HIS A 318 -21.18 28.64 27.77
N TYR A 319 -20.46 27.58 27.46
CA TYR A 319 -20.97 26.46 26.71
C TYR A 319 -21.49 25.37 27.65
N VAL A 320 -22.60 24.72 27.24
CA VAL A 320 -23.21 23.59 27.93
C VAL A 320 -23.24 22.39 26.95
N ILE A 321 -22.87 21.20 27.41
CA ILE A 321 -23.05 19.97 26.64
C ILE A 321 -24.53 19.60 26.70
N GLU A 322 -25.26 19.75 25.60
CA GLU A 322 -26.69 19.42 25.52
C GLU A 322 -26.96 18.03 24.94
N GLY A 323 -25.92 17.32 24.47
CA GLY A 323 -26.05 16.00 23.92
C GLY A 323 -24.81 15.55 23.15
N VAL A 324 -24.97 14.44 22.45
CA VAL A 324 -23.91 13.86 21.61
C VAL A 324 -24.46 13.58 20.21
N ASP A 325 -23.64 13.85 19.20
CA ASP A 325 -23.94 13.52 17.81
C ASP A 325 -23.12 12.30 17.40
N LYS A 326 -23.77 11.29 16.80
CA LYS A 326 -23.08 10.11 16.29
C LYS A 326 -22.21 10.49 15.09
N VAL A 327 -20.97 10.02 15.08
CA VAL A 327 -20.04 10.22 13.97
C VAL A 327 -20.01 8.98 13.08
N THR A 328 -20.19 9.16 11.78
CA THR A 328 -20.12 8.07 10.80
C THR A 328 -18.65 7.74 10.49
N PRO A 329 -18.19 6.50 10.66
CA PRO A 329 -16.86 6.09 10.26
C PRO A 329 -16.64 6.31 8.75
N ASN A 330 -15.42 6.71 8.37
CA ASN A 330 -14.99 6.85 6.98
C ASN A 330 -13.76 6.00 6.64
N ALA A 331 -13.15 5.35 7.63
CA ALA A 331 -11.97 4.52 7.42
C ALA A 331 -11.93 3.33 8.37
N LYS A 332 -11.35 2.23 7.92
CA LYS A 332 -10.80 1.17 8.78
C LYS A 332 -9.40 1.59 9.17
N VAL A 333 -9.10 1.62 10.47
CA VAL A 333 -7.80 2.04 11.01
C VAL A 333 -7.08 0.83 11.59
N CYS A 334 -5.94 0.47 11.01
CA CYS A 334 -5.13 -0.65 11.50
C CYS A 334 -4.50 -0.30 12.86
N VAL A 335 -4.84 -1.08 13.90
CA VAL A 335 -4.39 -0.83 15.29
C VAL A 335 -3.53 -1.94 15.86
N ASP A 336 -3.58 -3.13 15.26
CA ASP A 336 -2.78 -4.29 15.66
C ASP A 336 -2.41 -5.17 14.47
N VAL A 337 -1.29 -5.92 14.55
CA VAL A 337 -0.73 -6.69 13.45
C VAL A 337 -0.08 -8.00 13.91
N GLU A 338 -0.23 -9.05 13.11
CA GLU A 338 0.49 -10.32 13.21
C GLU A 338 1.91 -10.17 12.61
N ALA A 339 2.80 -9.45 13.32
CA ALA A 339 4.09 -8.99 12.81
C ALA A 339 4.97 -10.13 12.26
N ASP A 340 5.14 -11.23 13.02
CA ASP A 340 5.96 -12.37 12.59
C ASP A 340 5.38 -13.04 11.34
N ARG A 341 4.05 -13.18 11.25
CA ARG A 341 3.37 -13.75 10.09
C ARG A 341 3.61 -12.91 8.84
N PHE A 342 3.52 -11.58 8.97
CA PHE A 342 3.83 -10.66 7.89
C PHE A 342 5.30 -10.74 7.45
N LEU A 343 6.25 -10.73 8.40
CA LEU A 343 7.68 -10.81 8.08
C LEU A 343 8.05 -12.14 7.40
N GLN A 344 7.44 -13.24 7.79
CA GLN A 344 7.60 -14.54 7.09
C GLN A 344 6.99 -14.50 5.68
N LEU A 345 5.82 -13.89 5.50
CA LEU A 345 5.22 -13.67 4.18
C LEU A 345 6.18 -12.89 3.29
N PHE A 346 6.69 -11.74 3.75
CA PHE A 346 7.64 -10.91 3.01
C PHE A 346 8.87 -11.72 2.56
N VAL A 347 9.55 -12.38 3.49
CA VAL A 347 10.73 -13.18 3.17
C VAL A 347 10.42 -14.27 2.16
N SER A 348 9.29 -14.98 2.31
CA SER A 348 8.90 -16.05 1.40
C SER A 348 8.65 -15.53 -0.02
N ARG A 349 7.99 -14.38 -0.17
CA ARG A 349 7.71 -13.78 -1.49
C ARG A 349 8.97 -13.30 -2.19
N ILE A 350 9.86 -12.62 -1.46
CA ILE A 350 11.13 -12.15 -2.04
C ILE A 350 12.02 -13.32 -2.45
N ARG A 351 12.05 -14.40 -1.69
CA ARG A 351 12.82 -15.60 -2.02
C ARG A 351 12.19 -16.46 -3.12
N GLY A 352 10.98 -16.17 -3.58
CA GLY A 352 10.29 -16.93 -4.61
C GLY A 352 9.81 -18.31 -4.12
N LYS A 353 9.41 -18.44 -2.88
CA LYS A 353 8.92 -19.67 -2.25
C LYS A 353 7.46 -19.55 -1.83
#